data_71c52348dad5f26c309cfcba50357a89
#
_entry.id   71c52348dad5f26c309cfcba50357a89
#
_cell.length_a   1.000
_cell.length_b   1.000
_cell.length_c   1.000
_cell.angle_alpha   90.00
_cell.angle_beta   90.00
_cell.angle_gamma   90.00
#
_symmetry.space_group_name_H-M   'P 1'
#
loop_
_entity.id
_entity.type
_entity.pdbx_description
1 polymer ?
#
loop_
_entity_poly.entity_id
_entity_poly.type
_entity_poly.pdbx_seq_one_letter_code
_entity_poly.pdbx_strand_id
1 'polypeptide(L)' 'IYPNPVKNYVVVKGFSSGVTVCIYDLNGSMVRMTENVNEEIDLSDLIPGIYFLKISTGETMKTYKIVKLE' A
#
# COMPACT_ATOMS: atom_id res chain seq x y z
N ILE A 1 2.08 -6.04 6.37
CA ILE A 1 2.10 -6.16 4.90
C ILE A 1 3.45 -6.64 4.41
N TYR A 2 3.44 -7.33 3.33
CA TYR A 2 4.67 -7.87 2.76
C TYR A 2 4.47 -8.17 1.27
N PRO A 3 5.51 -8.39 0.51
CA PRO A 3 6.92 -8.30 0.88
C PRO A 3 7.40 -6.85 0.93
N ASN A 4 8.57 -6.66 1.50
CA ASN A 4 9.21 -5.36 1.50
C ASN A 4 10.73 -5.62 1.51
N PRO A 5 11.47 -5.36 0.43
CA PRO A 5 11.05 -4.63 -0.78
C PRO A 5 10.00 -5.36 -1.61
N VAL A 6 9.20 -4.60 -2.35
CA VAL A 6 8.14 -5.12 -3.16
C VAL A 6 8.47 -4.96 -4.65
N LYS A 7 8.13 -5.98 -5.44
CA LYS A 7 8.35 -5.93 -6.89
C LYS A 7 7.05 -5.66 -7.63
N ASN A 8 6.06 -6.53 -7.49
CA ASN A 8 4.79 -6.39 -8.21
C ASN A 8 3.59 -6.20 -7.30
N TYR A 9 3.50 -7.00 -6.25
CA TYR A 9 2.33 -7.00 -5.37
C TYR A 9 2.73 -6.83 -3.93
N VAL A 10 1.90 -6.12 -3.18
CA VAL A 10 2.01 -6.10 -1.73
C VAL A 10 0.79 -6.81 -1.16
N VAL A 11 1.01 -7.66 -0.17
CA VAL A 11 -0.05 -8.43 0.46
C VAL A 11 -0.54 -7.69 1.69
N VAL A 12 -1.85 -7.45 1.76
CA VAL A 12 -2.49 -6.76 2.87
C VAL A 12 -3.39 -7.77 3.57
N LYS A 13 -2.92 -8.31 4.69
CA LYS A 13 -3.67 -9.31 5.46
C LYS A 13 -3.78 -8.88 6.91
N GLY A 14 -4.62 -9.58 7.65
CA GLY A 14 -4.80 -9.31 9.07
C GLY A 14 -5.90 -8.31 9.36
N PHE A 15 -6.69 -7.94 8.37
CA PHE A 15 -7.83 -7.05 8.53
C PHE A 15 -9.11 -7.83 8.34
N SER A 16 -10.11 -7.58 9.17
CA SER A 16 -11.35 -8.37 9.20
C SER A 16 -12.28 -8.05 8.02
N SER A 17 -12.09 -6.93 7.35
CA SER A 17 -12.90 -6.53 6.21
C SER A 17 -12.03 -5.76 5.23
N GLY A 18 -12.60 -5.42 4.09
CA GLY A 18 -11.89 -4.63 3.09
C GLY A 18 -11.43 -3.30 3.67
N VAL A 19 -10.24 -2.87 3.28
CA VAL A 19 -9.65 -1.64 3.78
C VAL A 19 -9.39 -0.69 2.61
N THR A 20 -9.22 0.59 2.95
CA THR A 20 -8.82 1.60 1.98
C THR A 20 -7.31 1.78 2.10
N VAL A 21 -6.63 1.76 0.97
CA VAL A 21 -5.19 1.96 0.93
C VAL A 21 -4.87 3.18 0.09
N CYS A 22 -4.19 4.14 0.71
CA CYS A 22 -3.70 5.33 0.03
C CYS A 22 -2.19 5.21 -0.10
N ILE A 23 -1.68 5.46 -1.30
CA ILE A 23 -0.27 5.36 -1.57
C ILE A 23 0.29 6.75 -1.82
N TYR A 24 1.34 7.10 -1.09
CA TYR A 24 2.00 8.39 -1.19
C TYR A 24 3.45 8.20 -1.61
N ASP A 25 3.96 9.12 -2.41
CA ASP A 25 5.36 9.14 -2.76
C ASP A 25 6.18 9.84 -1.65
N LEU A 26 7.47 9.95 -1.86
CA LEU A 26 8.38 10.52 -0.87
C LEU A 26 8.10 11.99 -0.58
N ASN A 27 7.47 12.69 -1.50
CA ASN A 27 7.12 14.11 -1.33
C ASN A 27 5.77 14.29 -0.63
N GLY A 28 5.09 13.18 -0.31
CA GLY A 28 3.79 13.24 0.33
C GLY A 28 2.62 13.39 -0.62
N SER A 29 2.86 13.27 -1.93
CA SER A 29 1.79 13.34 -2.92
C SER A 29 1.11 11.99 -3.06
N MET A 30 -0.22 11.99 -3.07
CA MET A 30 -0.98 10.76 -3.26
C MET A 30 -0.87 10.31 -4.71
N VAL A 31 -0.36 9.09 -4.91
CA VAL A 31 -0.23 8.52 -6.25
C VAL A 31 -1.36 7.56 -6.60
N ARG A 32 -2.03 7.01 -5.58
CA ARG A 32 -3.16 6.09 -5.80
C ARG A 32 -3.98 5.92 -4.54
N MET A 33 -5.28 5.68 -4.71
CA MET A 33 -6.15 5.25 -3.63
C MET A 33 -6.95 4.05 -4.13
N THR A 34 -6.99 2.99 -3.33
CA THR A 34 -7.75 1.78 -3.65
C THR A 34 -8.64 1.43 -2.48
N GLU A 35 -9.93 1.22 -2.76
CA GLU A 35 -10.90 0.86 -1.74
C GLU A 35 -11.20 -0.63 -1.77
N ASN A 36 -11.68 -1.16 -0.65
CA ASN A 36 -12.11 -2.55 -0.50
C ASN A 36 -11.02 -3.56 -0.82
N VAL A 37 -9.80 -3.27 -0.37
CA VAL A 37 -8.68 -4.18 -0.56
C VAL A 37 -8.77 -5.31 0.47
N ASN A 38 -8.79 -6.55 0.01
CA ASN A 38 -8.90 -7.71 0.90
C ASN A 38 -7.62 -8.54 0.99
N GLU A 39 -6.85 -8.62 -0.07
CA GLU A 39 -5.67 -9.47 -0.10
C GLU A 39 -4.42 -8.77 -0.57
N GLU A 40 -4.42 -8.26 -1.80
CA GLU A 40 -3.19 -7.71 -2.36
C GLU A 40 -3.45 -6.50 -3.24
N ILE A 41 -2.40 -5.73 -3.42
CA ILE A 41 -2.42 -4.53 -4.25
C ILE A 41 -1.34 -4.67 -5.31
N ASP A 42 -1.73 -4.44 -6.56
CA ASP A 42 -0.79 -4.47 -7.68
C ASP A 42 -0.08 -3.12 -7.77
N LEU A 43 1.23 -3.14 -7.57
CA LEU A 43 2.07 -1.96 -7.65
C LEU A 43 3.00 -1.99 -8.87
N SER A 44 2.75 -2.92 -9.80
CA SER A 44 3.66 -3.14 -10.92
C SER A 44 3.83 -1.93 -11.83
N ASP A 45 2.85 -1.02 -11.85
CA ASP A 45 2.90 0.17 -12.67
C ASP A 45 3.56 1.37 -11.99
N LEU A 46 3.97 1.23 -10.73
CA LEU A 46 4.67 2.31 -10.04
C LEU A 46 6.15 2.27 -10.39
N ILE A 47 6.73 3.45 -10.56
CA ILE A 47 8.18 3.52 -10.78
C ILE A 47 8.91 3.13 -9.49
N PRO A 48 10.12 2.59 -9.59
CA PRO A 48 10.89 2.20 -8.40
C PRO A 48 11.13 3.38 -7.47
N GLY A 49 11.09 3.12 -6.19
CA GLY A 49 11.34 4.16 -5.20
C GLY A 49 10.69 3.83 -3.86
N ILE A 50 10.68 4.82 -3.00
CA ILE A 50 10.11 4.70 -1.66
C ILE A 50 8.70 5.26 -1.67
N TYR A 51 7.78 4.49 -1.08
CA TYR A 51 6.37 4.87 -0.97
C TYR A 51 5.88 4.63 0.44
N PHE A 52 4.81 5.32 0.79
CA PHE A 52 4.13 5.12 2.07
C PHE A 52 2.72 4.64 1.78
N LEU A 53 2.35 3.52 2.38
CA LEU A 53 1.01 2.96 2.27
C LEU A 53 0.26 3.24 3.56
N LYS A 54 -0.83 3.98 3.44
CA LYS A 54 -1.69 4.28 4.57
C LYS A 54 -2.91 3.40 4.47
N ILE A 55 -3.04 2.47 5.40
CA ILE A 55 -4.13 1.50 5.41
C ILE A 55 -5.16 1.95 6.45
N SER A 56 -6.39 2.15 6.00
CA SER A 56 -7.46 2.63 6.85
C SER A 56 -8.60 1.64 6.92
N THR A 57 -9.08 1.39 8.13
CA THR A 57 -10.35 0.70 8.36
C THR A 57 -11.32 1.73 8.92
N GLY A 58 -12.52 1.29 9.31
CA GLY A 58 -13.46 2.20 9.97
C GLY A 58 -12.98 2.73 11.32
N GLU A 59 -12.03 2.05 11.94
CA GLU A 59 -11.60 2.36 13.30
C GLU A 59 -10.12 2.66 13.44
N THR A 60 -9.29 2.12 12.56
CA THR A 60 -7.84 2.25 12.70
C THR A 60 -7.19 2.74 11.42
N MET A 61 -5.98 3.24 11.58
CA MET A 61 -5.18 3.70 10.47
C MET A 61 -3.72 3.37 10.77
N LYS A 62 -3.06 2.77 9.79
CA LYS A 62 -1.64 2.42 9.91
C LYS A 62 -0.90 2.84 8.66
N THR A 63 0.34 3.27 8.83
CA THR A 63 1.19 3.68 7.72
C THR A 63 2.41 2.78 7.66
N TYR A 64 2.72 2.29 6.47
CA TYR A 64 3.86 1.44 6.21
C TYR A 64 4.75 2.07 5.15
N LYS A 65 6.05 2.06 5.40
CA LYS A 65 7.02 2.46 4.40
C LYS A 65 7.40 1.24 3.57
N ILE A 66 7.36 1.37 2.26
CA ILE A 66 7.78 0.28 1.37
C ILE A 66 8.80 0.77 0.37
N VAL A 67 9.59 -0.15 -0.14
CA VAL A 67 10.55 0.10 -1.21
C VAL A 67 10.10 -0.68 -2.43
N LYS A 68 9.78 0.04 -3.51
CA LYS A 68 9.35 -0.56 -4.77
C LYS A 68 10.58 -0.82 -5.63
N LEU A 69 10.74 -2.07 -6.05
CA LEU A 69 11.82 -2.49 -6.94
C LEU A 69 11.33 -2.45 -8.39
N GLU A 70 12.26 -2.57 -9.29
CA GLU A 70 11.97 -2.64 -10.72
C GLU A 70 11.20 -3.91 -11.09
#